data_c0a43208e174db9bda0a611e5952366d
#
_entry.id   c0a43208e174db9bda0a611e5952366d
#
_cell.length_a   1.000
_cell.length_b   1.000
_cell.length_c   1.000
_cell.angle_alpha   90.00
_cell.angle_beta   90.00
_cell.angle_gamma   90.00
#
_symmetry.space_group_name_H-M   'P 1'
#
loop_
_entity.id
_entity.type
_entity.pdbx_description
1 polymer ?
#
loop_
_entity_poly.entity_id
_entity_poly.type
_entity_poly.pdbx_seq_one_letter_code
_entity_poly.pdbx_strand_id
1 'polypeptide(L)'
;PTRPGPVAEPGPTAGPGTGLAEPVTLRERQVLALVCEGLPNAEIGERLHLAESTVKTHVKALLAKTGRRNRVELIVHAFRHGLVDYRS
;
A
#
# COMPACT_ATOMS: atom_id res chain seq x y z
N PRO A 1 -14.52 22.70 2.17
CA PRO A 1 -14.37 22.29 2.17
C PRO A 1 -13.92 21.93 1.99
N THR A 2 -13.96 21.97 2.12
CA THR A 2 -13.76 21.45 2.03
C THR A 2 -13.24 20.87 2.01
N ARG A 3 -13.16 20.84 1.97
CA ARG A 3 -12.88 20.09 1.96
C ARG A 3 -12.22 19.47 2.00
N PRO A 4 -12.14 19.28 2.10
CA PRO A 4 -11.54 18.48 2.10
C PRO A 4 -11.02 17.84 1.73
N GLY A 5 -10.94 17.74 1.68
CA GLY A 5 -10.67 17.04 1.35
C GLY A 5 -10.21 16.59 0.83
N PRO A 6 -10.33 16.52 0.87
CA PRO A 6 -9.99 15.93 0.28
C PRO A 6 -9.49 15.50 -0.35
N VAL A 7 -9.55 15.72 -0.41
CA VAL A 7 -9.33 15.21 -0.93
C VAL A 7 -8.66 14.80 -1.49
N ALA A 8 -8.49 14.87 -1.50
CA ALA A 8 -8.06 14.33 -1.93
C ALA A 8 -7.46 13.87 -2.43
N GLU A 9 -7.48 13.76 -2.56
CA GLU A 9 -7.06 13.10 -2.87
C GLU A 9 -6.85 12.87 -3.81
N PRO A 10 -6.65 12.94 -4.07
CA PRO A 10 -6.41 12.61 -4.93
C PRO A 10 -6.05 12.41 -5.77
N GLY A 11 -5.98 12.47 -5.98
CA GLY A 11 -5.66 12.23 -6.67
C GLY A 11 -5.29 12.29 -7.58
N PRO A 12 -5.30 12.30 -7.75
CA PRO A 12 -4.96 12.32 -8.69
C PRO A 12 -4.32 12.48 -9.53
N THR A 13 -4.09 12.67 -9.57
CA THR A 13 -3.62 12.83 -10.23
C THR A 13 -2.93 12.52 -10.86
N ALA A 14 -2.68 12.48 -10.89
CA ALA A 14 -2.08 12.21 -11.44
C ALA A 14 -1.54 11.98 -12.20
N GLY A 15 -1.28 11.81 -12.32
CA GLY A 15 -0.74 11.53 -12.94
C GLY A 15 -0.45 11.40 -13.80
N PRO A 16 -0.38 11.79 -13.97
CA PRO A 16 -0.24 11.74 -14.97
C PRO A 16 0.60 11.17 -15.62
N GLY A 17 0.32 11.06 -16.13
CA GLY A 17 0.84 10.69 -16.91
C GLY A 17 1.95 10.23 -17.03
N THR A 18 2.30 10.25 -16.51
CA THR A 18 3.52 9.73 -16.45
C THR A 18 3.46 8.29 -16.64
N GLY A 19 2.32 7.72 -16.68
CA GLY A 19 2.26 6.30 -16.70
C GLY A 19 2.70 5.68 -15.43
N LEU A 20 2.99 6.45 -14.47
CA LEU A 20 3.38 5.92 -13.22
C LEU A 20 2.21 5.43 -12.45
N ALA A 21 2.43 4.46 -11.64
CA ALA A 21 1.41 3.96 -10.78
C ALA A 21 0.90 5.04 -9.87
N GLU A 22 -0.30 4.91 -9.43
CA GLU A 22 -0.87 5.82 -8.47
C GLU A 22 -0.10 5.77 -7.18
N PRO A 23 -0.12 6.85 -6.43
CA PRO A 23 0.57 6.85 -5.15
C PRO A 23 -0.03 5.84 -4.19
N VAL A 24 0.79 5.32 -3.34
CA VAL A 24 0.36 4.40 -2.29
C VAL A 24 -0.37 5.21 -1.23
N THR A 25 -1.58 4.78 -0.90
CA THR A 25 -2.36 5.47 0.12
C THR A 25 -1.81 5.18 1.50
N LEU A 26 -2.24 5.96 2.46
CA LEU A 26 -1.81 5.75 3.84
C LEU A 26 -2.18 4.36 4.32
N ARG A 27 -3.42 3.93 4.06
CA ARG A 27 -3.84 2.62 4.50
C ARG A 27 -3.04 1.51 3.81
N GLU A 28 -2.78 1.68 2.52
CA GLU A 28 -1.95 0.72 1.81
C GLU A 28 -0.54 0.67 2.39
N ARG A 29 -0.01 1.81 2.78
CA ARG A 29 1.31 1.85 3.38
C ARG A 29 1.32 1.12 4.72
N GLN A 30 0.25 1.26 5.49
CA GLN A 30 0.14 0.53 6.75
C GLN A 30 0.11 -0.98 6.51
N VAL A 31 -0.66 -1.39 5.50
CA VAL A 31 -0.69 -2.81 5.14
C VAL A 31 0.68 -3.27 4.71
N LEU A 32 1.34 -2.48 3.87
CA LEU A 32 2.66 -2.84 3.36
C LEU A 32 3.67 -3.02 4.50
N ALA A 33 3.63 -2.15 5.49
CA ALA A 33 4.54 -2.27 6.61
C ALA A 33 4.38 -3.62 7.31
N LEU A 34 3.14 -4.06 7.50
CA LEU A 34 2.90 -5.33 8.16
C LEU A 34 3.22 -6.51 7.26
N VAL A 35 3.01 -6.36 5.95
CA VAL A 35 3.46 -7.38 5.00
C VAL A 35 4.96 -7.57 5.13
N CYS A 36 5.70 -6.49 5.24
CA CYS A 36 7.15 -6.57 5.34
C CYS A 36 7.61 -7.15 6.66
N GLU A 37 6.75 -7.14 7.67
CA GLU A 37 7.05 -7.81 8.94
C GLU A 37 6.78 -9.31 8.87
N GLY A 38 6.23 -9.78 7.76
CA GLY A 38 6.00 -11.20 7.59
C GLY A 38 4.65 -11.67 8.08
N LEU A 39 3.73 -10.76 8.36
CA LEU A 39 2.43 -11.14 8.89
C LEU A 39 1.51 -11.62 7.77
N PRO A 40 0.74 -12.69 8.02
CA PRO A 40 -0.25 -13.11 7.03
C PRO A 40 -1.44 -12.13 7.02
N ASN A 41 -2.21 -12.19 5.94
CA ASN A 41 -3.30 -11.24 5.77
C ASN A 41 -4.30 -11.24 6.91
N ALA A 42 -4.59 -12.41 7.46
CA ALA A 42 -5.54 -12.50 8.57
C ALA A 42 -5.02 -11.70 9.76
N GLU A 43 -3.74 -11.81 10.04
CA GLU A 43 -3.17 -11.12 11.17
C GLU A 43 -3.06 -9.62 10.92
N ILE A 44 -2.75 -9.24 9.67
CA ILE A 44 -2.77 -7.84 9.31
C ILE A 44 -4.15 -7.26 9.54
N GLY A 45 -5.18 -8.00 9.15
CA GLY A 45 -6.55 -7.55 9.37
C GLY A 45 -6.85 -7.33 10.83
N GLU A 46 -6.37 -8.22 11.68
CA GLU A 46 -6.57 -8.04 13.12
C GLU A 46 -5.89 -6.79 13.62
N ARG A 47 -4.66 -6.55 13.17
CA ARG A 47 -3.93 -5.37 13.62
C ARG A 47 -4.57 -4.08 13.20
N LEU A 48 -5.13 -4.06 12.01
CA LEU A 48 -5.68 -2.83 11.44
C LEU A 48 -7.18 -2.77 11.54
N HIS A 49 -7.81 -3.77 12.15
CA HIS A 49 -9.26 -3.84 12.27
C HIS A 49 -9.93 -3.85 10.91
N LEU A 50 -9.37 -4.65 10.00
CA LEU A 50 -9.90 -4.82 8.66
C LEU A 50 -10.23 -6.28 8.42
N ALA A 51 -11.23 -6.52 7.58
CA ALA A 51 -11.50 -7.87 7.13
C ALA A 51 -10.32 -8.37 6.31
N GLU A 52 -10.09 -9.67 6.36
CA GLU A 52 -9.01 -10.26 5.59
C GLU A 52 -9.17 -9.98 4.10
N SER A 53 -10.41 -10.00 3.61
CA SER A 53 -10.65 -9.71 2.20
C SER A 53 -10.24 -8.28 1.84
N THR A 54 -10.43 -7.35 2.76
CA THR A 54 -10.01 -5.98 2.55
C THR A 54 -8.49 -5.89 2.50
N VAL A 55 -7.81 -6.64 3.36
CA VAL A 55 -6.35 -6.68 3.32
C VAL A 55 -5.88 -7.22 1.98
N LYS A 56 -6.52 -8.28 1.50
CA LYS A 56 -6.16 -8.83 0.18
C LYS A 56 -6.32 -7.79 -0.92
N THR A 57 -7.38 -7.01 -0.85
CA THR A 57 -7.60 -5.94 -1.84
C THR A 57 -6.47 -4.92 -1.78
N HIS A 58 -6.05 -4.55 -0.59
CA HIS A 58 -4.95 -3.61 -0.46
C HIS A 58 -3.64 -4.18 -0.98
N VAL A 59 -3.39 -5.46 -0.72
CA VAL A 59 -2.18 -6.09 -1.24
C VAL A 59 -2.19 -6.13 -2.76
N LYS A 60 -3.35 -6.46 -3.34
CA LYS A 60 -3.48 -6.45 -4.80
C LYS A 60 -3.21 -5.07 -5.38
N ALA A 61 -3.75 -4.05 -4.72
CA ALA A 61 -3.52 -2.68 -5.18
C ALA A 61 -2.04 -2.32 -5.09
N LEU A 62 -1.39 -2.75 -4.02
CA LEU A 62 0.04 -2.50 -3.87
C LEU A 62 0.84 -3.17 -4.97
N LEU A 63 0.51 -4.41 -5.29
CA LEU A 63 1.20 -5.10 -6.36
C LEU A 63 1.01 -4.38 -7.69
N ALA A 64 -0.21 -3.93 -7.96
CA ALA A 64 -0.48 -3.22 -9.19
C ALA A 64 0.25 -1.89 -9.24
N LYS A 65 0.24 -1.17 -8.13
CA LYS A 65 0.86 0.16 -8.09
C LYS A 65 2.37 0.12 -8.19
N THR A 66 2.97 -0.96 -7.71
CA THR A 66 4.42 -1.10 -7.75
C THR A 66 4.91 -1.90 -8.93
N GLY A 67 4.01 -2.53 -9.66
CA GLY A 67 4.40 -3.35 -10.79
C GLY A 67 5.08 -4.65 -10.37
N ARG A 68 4.90 -5.07 -9.12
CA ARG A 68 5.51 -6.30 -8.64
C ARG A 68 4.55 -7.46 -8.86
N ARG A 69 5.10 -8.65 -8.97
CA ARG A 69 4.31 -9.81 -9.32
C ARG A 69 3.80 -10.58 -8.12
N ASN A 70 4.49 -10.52 -7.03
CA ASN A 70 4.10 -11.31 -5.88
C ASN A 70 4.57 -10.62 -4.62
N ARG A 71 4.19 -11.23 -3.50
CA ARG A 71 4.41 -10.64 -2.20
C ARG A 71 5.89 -10.47 -1.87
N VAL A 72 6.69 -11.44 -2.26
CA VAL A 72 8.14 -11.36 -1.99
C VAL A 72 8.74 -10.20 -2.76
N GLU A 73 8.38 -10.06 -4.03
CA GLU A 73 8.88 -8.94 -4.82
C GLU A 73 8.43 -7.62 -4.25
N LEU A 74 7.20 -7.59 -3.71
CA LEU A 74 6.68 -6.37 -3.11
C LEU A 74 7.52 -5.98 -1.89
N ILE A 75 7.86 -6.95 -1.07
CA ILE A 75 8.66 -6.69 0.13
C ILE A 75 10.03 -6.15 -0.26
N VAL A 76 10.67 -6.78 -1.22
CA VAL A 76 11.98 -6.31 -1.67
C VAL A 76 11.88 -4.91 -2.22
N HIS A 77 10.85 -4.66 -3.02
CA HIS A 77 10.64 -3.33 -3.59
C HIS A 77 10.47 -2.28 -2.50
N ALA A 78 9.70 -2.62 -1.47
CA ALA A 78 9.43 -1.67 -0.39
C ALA A 78 10.71 -1.27 0.33
N PHE A 79 11.57 -2.23 0.62
CA PHE A 79 12.82 -1.91 1.29
C PHE A 79 13.77 -1.14 0.39
N ARG A 80 13.83 -1.52 -0.88
CA ARG A 80 14.73 -0.85 -1.81
C ARG A 80 14.38 0.60 -2.02
N HIS A 81 13.11 0.92 -2.01
CA HIS A 81 12.64 2.26 -2.30
C HIS A 81 12.21 3.03 -1.06
N GLY A 82 12.52 2.49 0.10
CA GLY A 82 12.26 3.21 1.33
C GLY A 82 10.80 3.41 1.64
N LEU A 83 9.95 2.53 1.14
CA LEU A 83 8.52 2.66 1.41
C LEU A 83 8.17 2.22 2.83
N VAL A 84 9.02 1.43 3.44
CA VAL A 84 8.85 1.03 4.83
C VAL A 84 10.17 1.21 5.54
N ASP A 85 10.05 1.43 6.84
CA ASP A 85 11.21 1.62 7.68
C ASP A 85 11.53 0.26 8.27
N TYR A 86 12.69 -0.29 7.94
CA TYR A 86 12.88 -1.60 8.43
C TYR A 86 13.85 -1.70 9.56
N ARG A 87 14.17 -0.59 10.20
CA ARG A 87 14.92 -0.70 11.28
C ARG A 87 14.08 -1.19 12.32
N SER A 88 14.12 -1.78 12.92
CA SER A 88 13.22 -2.18 13.83
C SER A 88 13.52 -2.19 14.97
#